data_1c85f15cc333fcc2e2498e144c89747d
#
_entry.id   1c85f15cc333fcc2e2498e144c89747d
#
_cell.length_a   1.000
_cell.length_b   1.000
_cell.length_c   1.000
_cell.angle_alpha   90.00
_cell.angle_beta   90.00
_cell.angle_gamma   90.00
#
_symmetry.space_group_name_H-M   'P 1'
#
loop_
_entity.id
_entity.type
_entity.pdbx_description
1 polymer ?
#
loop_
_entity_poly.entity_id
_entity_poly.type
_entity_poly.pdbx_seq_one_letter_code
_entity_poly.pdbx_strand_id
1 'polypeptide(L)'
;MAASNDTGPPRKPQSGAAFSDADDQIVSGEASERASGASIDPADVARFSAQAALWWDVRGPFAPLHKFNPSRLTFVRDRAAERFGRNTRDRAPFAGLRLIDVGCGGGLLAEPMARMGFDVTAIDASSENIGTARAHAEPQGLDIAYRAATVEQLEAEGAGPFDVVLTMEVIEHVADPEAFIRSCSRLVAPGGMLIVATLNRTLKGLLLGKFAAEYVLGWVPAGTHDWRQFLKPDEIRLMLSKEPVAVTGPFGLALNALTGRWSESDDVGINYMMIATRD
;
A
#
# COMPACT_ATOMS: atom_id res chain seq x y z
N MET A 1 -80.86 23.82 23.23
CA MET A 1 -80.15 22.57 23.45
C MET A 1 -78.71 22.83 23.26
N ALA A 2 -77.96 23.00 24.33
CA ALA A 2 -76.57 23.40 24.36
C ALA A 2 -75.70 22.15 24.61
N ALA A 3 -74.70 21.92 23.76
CA ALA A 3 -73.66 20.94 23.99
C ALA A 3 -72.40 21.70 24.50
N SER A 4 -71.97 21.38 25.68
CA SER A 4 -70.75 21.91 26.34
C SER A 4 -69.53 21.24 25.80
N ASN A 5 -68.57 22.04 25.31
CA ASN A 5 -67.20 21.61 24.97
C ASN A 5 -66.32 21.74 26.25
N ASP A 6 -65.81 20.60 26.69
CA ASP A 6 -64.78 20.53 27.71
C ASP A 6 -63.40 20.36 26.99
N THR A 7 -62.53 21.38 27.10
CA THR A 7 -61.16 21.35 26.58
C THR A 7 -60.19 21.26 27.75
N GLY A 8 -59.77 20.03 28.05
CA GLY A 8 -58.65 19.81 28.98
C GLY A 8 -57.29 20.20 28.37
N PRO A 9 -56.28 20.61 29.18
CA PRO A 9 -54.99 21.09 28.69
C PRO A 9 -54.09 19.98 28.14
N PRO A 10 -53.18 20.28 27.21
CA PRO A 10 -52.33 19.29 26.57
C PRO A 10 -51.27 18.75 27.52
N ARG A 11 -51.10 17.43 27.51
CA ARG A 11 -50.04 16.72 28.25
C ARG A 11 -48.67 17.03 27.64
N LYS A 12 -47.70 17.41 28.47
CA LYS A 12 -46.26 17.51 28.15
C LYS A 12 -45.70 16.12 27.80
N PRO A 13 -44.82 15.99 26.79
CA PRO A 13 -44.09 14.76 26.59
C PRO A 13 -43.07 14.56 27.72
N GLN A 14 -43.02 13.34 28.24
CA GLN A 14 -42.01 12.91 29.21
C GLN A 14 -40.66 12.76 28.54
N SER A 15 -39.66 13.27 29.23
CA SER A 15 -38.25 13.30 28.90
C SER A 15 -37.64 11.92 28.68
N GLY A 16 -36.71 11.92 27.75
CA GLY A 16 -35.89 10.88 27.22
C GLY A 16 -35.27 9.87 28.18
N ALA A 17 -35.20 8.68 27.67
CA ALA A 17 -34.33 7.66 28.17
C ALA A 17 -32.86 8.11 27.97
N ALA A 18 -32.12 8.15 29.07
CA ALA A 18 -30.67 8.32 29.03
C ALA A 18 -30.06 7.12 28.32
N PHE A 19 -29.40 7.38 27.17
CA PHE A 19 -28.47 6.41 26.58
C PHE A 19 -27.31 6.24 27.54
N SER A 20 -27.05 5.01 27.97
CA SER A 20 -26.02 4.70 28.94
C SER A 20 -24.62 4.81 28.27
N ASP A 21 -23.69 5.45 29.01
CA ASP A 21 -22.25 5.56 28.65
C ASP A 21 -21.53 4.20 28.45
N ALA A 22 -22.23 3.08 28.58
CA ALA A 22 -21.71 1.73 28.39
C ALA A 22 -21.52 1.36 26.91
N ASP A 23 -22.34 1.89 25.99
CA ASP A 23 -22.26 1.57 24.56
C ASP A 23 -21.09 2.28 23.88
N ASP A 24 -20.70 3.49 24.32
CA ASP A 24 -19.54 4.21 23.80
C ASP A 24 -18.20 3.59 24.23
N GLN A 25 -18.17 2.92 25.40
CA GLN A 25 -16.94 2.24 25.85
C GLN A 25 -16.73 0.89 25.14
N ILE A 26 -17.80 0.22 24.73
CA ILE A 26 -17.71 -1.05 23.98
C ILE A 26 -17.22 -0.79 22.56
N VAL A 27 -17.72 0.25 21.90
CA VAL A 27 -17.30 0.60 20.53
C VAL A 27 -15.83 1.08 20.48
N SER A 28 -15.37 1.83 21.50
CA SER A 28 -13.97 2.26 21.59
C SER A 28 -13.01 1.12 21.97
N GLY A 29 -13.46 0.15 22.76
CA GLY A 29 -12.69 -1.07 23.07
C GLY A 29 -12.51 -1.98 21.88
N GLU A 30 -13.55 -2.25 21.11
CA GLU A 30 -13.48 -3.07 19.89
C GLU A 30 -12.66 -2.43 18.77
N ALA A 31 -12.68 -1.11 18.62
CA ALA A 31 -11.83 -0.38 17.68
C ALA A 31 -10.35 -0.44 18.10
N SER A 32 -10.05 -0.40 19.40
CA SER A 32 -8.68 -0.54 19.95
C SER A 32 -8.17 -1.98 19.84
N GLU A 33 -9.01 -3.00 20.07
CA GLU A 33 -8.62 -4.40 19.90
C GLU A 33 -8.44 -4.80 18.42
N ARG A 34 -9.22 -4.23 17.50
CA ARG A 34 -9.02 -4.43 16.04
C ARG A 34 -7.74 -3.77 15.56
N ALA A 35 -7.29 -2.68 16.14
CA ALA A 35 -6.01 -2.05 15.83
C ALA A 35 -4.80 -2.86 16.37
N SER A 36 -4.97 -3.71 17.39
CA SER A 36 -3.88 -4.48 18.00
C SER A 36 -3.40 -5.68 17.18
N GLY A 37 -4.05 -5.99 16.05
CA GLY A 37 -3.66 -7.06 15.12
C GLY A 37 -3.04 -6.58 13.81
N ALA A 38 -2.95 -5.27 13.57
CA ALA A 38 -2.38 -4.71 12.35
C ALA A 38 -0.87 -4.54 12.48
N SER A 39 -0.14 -4.87 11.40
CA SER A 39 1.33 -4.71 11.35
C SER A 39 1.81 -3.27 11.18
N ILE A 40 0.89 -2.30 11.05
CA ILE A 40 1.20 -0.89 10.80
C ILE A 40 1.93 -0.20 11.96
N ASP A 41 2.78 0.79 11.63
CA ASP A 41 3.32 1.77 12.58
C ASP A 41 2.46 3.06 12.51
N PRO A 42 1.69 3.41 13.56
CA PRO A 42 0.83 4.60 13.54
C PRO A 42 1.58 5.91 13.34
N ALA A 43 2.85 6.00 13.77
CA ALA A 43 3.66 7.21 13.59
C ALA A 43 4.05 7.40 12.12
N ASP A 44 4.36 6.32 11.41
CA ASP A 44 4.64 6.34 9.98
C ASP A 44 3.38 6.66 9.17
N VAL A 45 2.24 6.05 9.51
CA VAL A 45 0.95 6.39 8.89
C VAL A 45 0.65 7.88 9.04
N ALA A 46 0.77 8.46 10.25
CA ALA A 46 0.53 9.88 10.48
C ALA A 46 1.49 10.78 9.68
N ARG A 47 2.76 10.38 9.54
CA ARG A 47 3.76 11.12 8.77
C ARG A 47 3.41 11.17 7.28
N PHE A 48 3.02 10.04 6.67
CA PHE A 48 2.62 10.00 5.27
C PHE A 48 1.29 10.70 5.03
N SER A 49 0.33 10.58 5.96
CA SER A 49 -0.95 11.31 5.91
C SER A 49 -0.76 12.82 5.86
N ALA A 50 0.18 13.35 6.64
CA ALA A 50 0.48 14.79 6.66
C ALA A 50 1.02 15.32 5.30
N GLN A 51 1.50 14.45 4.44
CA GLN A 51 2.06 14.80 3.12
C GLN A 51 1.14 14.35 1.96
N ALA A 52 -0.05 13.83 2.25
CA ALA A 52 -0.92 13.21 1.25
C ALA A 52 -1.19 14.09 0.02
N ALA A 53 -1.44 15.38 0.21
CA ALA A 53 -1.69 16.32 -0.88
C ALA A 53 -0.51 16.51 -1.85
N LEU A 54 0.69 16.07 -1.48
CA LEU A 54 1.92 16.27 -2.25
C LEU A 54 2.32 15.06 -3.11
N TRP A 55 1.55 13.96 -3.08
CA TRP A 55 1.89 12.73 -3.81
C TRP A 55 2.16 12.96 -5.30
N TRP A 56 1.40 13.85 -5.95
CA TRP A 56 1.50 14.12 -7.38
C TRP A 56 2.35 15.35 -7.74
N ASP A 57 2.96 16.01 -6.75
CA ASP A 57 3.95 17.05 -7.02
C ASP A 57 5.29 16.41 -7.41
N VAL A 58 5.60 16.44 -8.71
CA VAL A 58 6.85 15.86 -9.26
C VAL A 58 8.12 16.56 -8.76
N ARG A 59 8.00 17.68 -8.04
CA ARG A 59 9.11 18.42 -7.40
C ARG A 59 8.99 18.39 -5.88
N GLY A 60 7.95 17.78 -5.34
CA GLY A 60 7.66 17.63 -3.92
C GLY A 60 8.48 16.50 -3.26
N PRO A 61 8.11 16.14 -2.03
CA PRO A 61 8.82 15.12 -1.25
C PRO A 61 8.81 13.73 -1.89
N PHE A 62 7.85 13.45 -2.79
CA PHE A 62 7.75 12.18 -3.53
C PHE A 62 8.43 12.21 -4.92
N ALA A 63 9.16 13.29 -5.26
CA ALA A 63 9.89 13.39 -6.52
C ALA A 63 10.82 12.20 -6.82
N PRO A 64 11.52 11.58 -5.85
CA PRO A 64 12.31 10.37 -6.07
C PRO A 64 11.46 9.20 -6.56
N LEU A 65 10.27 9.00 -6.00
CA LEU A 65 9.37 7.94 -6.42
C LEU A 65 8.91 8.12 -7.86
N HIS A 66 8.60 9.35 -8.28
CA HIS A 66 8.25 9.66 -9.68
C HIS A 66 9.38 9.31 -10.64
N LYS A 67 10.64 9.58 -10.28
CA LYS A 67 11.81 9.24 -11.12
C LYS A 67 12.09 7.74 -11.17
N PHE A 68 11.82 7.03 -10.09
CA PHE A 68 12.07 5.62 -9.93
C PHE A 68 10.94 4.74 -10.50
N ASN A 69 9.72 5.25 -10.50
CA ASN A 69 8.51 4.53 -10.85
C ASN A 69 8.51 3.90 -12.25
N PRO A 70 9.01 4.55 -13.32
CA PRO A 70 9.06 3.93 -14.66
C PRO A 70 9.76 2.57 -14.68
N SER A 71 10.83 2.40 -13.89
CA SER A 71 11.58 1.14 -13.82
C SER A 71 10.83 0.08 -13.02
N ARG A 72 10.14 0.47 -11.94
CA ARG A 72 9.26 -0.44 -11.20
C ARG A 72 8.12 -0.94 -12.07
N LEU A 73 7.46 -0.03 -12.80
CA LEU A 73 6.38 -0.35 -13.72
C LEU A 73 6.84 -1.32 -14.80
N THR A 74 8.03 -1.09 -15.37
CA THR A 74 8.64 -1.99 -16.36
C THR A 74 8.88 -3.37 -15.77
N PHE A 75 9.46 -3.43 -14.57
CA PHE A 75 9.72 -4.70 -13.88
C PHE A 75 8.42 -5.48 -13.62
N VAL A 76 7.42 -4.84 -13.01
CA VAL A 76 6.11 -5.48 -12.73
C VAL A 76 5.46 -5.96 -14.01
N ARG A 77 5.40 -5.11 -15.04
CA ARG A 77 4.84 -5.45 -16.36
C ARG A 77 5.50 -6.68 -16.96
N ASP A 78 6.82 -6.70 -16.99
CA ASP A 78 7.57 -7.75 -17.70
C ASP A 78 7.47 -9.09 -16.93
N ARG A 79 7.55 -9.06 -15.58
CA ARG A 79 7.35 -10.26 -14.75
C ARG A 79 5.91 -10.78 -14.79
N ALA A 80 4.92 -9.90 -14.79
CA ALA A 80 3.53 -10.30 -14.96
C ALA A 80 3.27 -10.86 -16.36
N ALA A 81 3.84 -10.24 -17.41
CA ALA A 81 3.71 -10.75 -18.78
C ALA A 81 4.30 -12.15 -18.93
N GLU A 82 5.47 -12.39 -18.35
CA GLU A 82 6.12 -13.70 -18.33
C GLU A 82 5.26 -14.73 -17.58
N ARG A 83 4.81 -14.40 -16.36
CA ARG A 83 4.04 -15.31 -15.50
C ARG A 83 2.71 -15.73 -16.11
N PHE A 84 1.99 -14.79 -16.74
CA PHE A 84 0.63 -15.00 -17.25
C PHE A 84 0.57 -15.19 -18.77
N GLY A 85 1.72 -15.30 -19.46
CA GLY A 85 1.76 -15.49 -20.91
C GLY A 85 1.14 -14.34 -21.70
N ARG A 86 1.36 -13.08 -21.27
CA ARG A 86 0.74 -11.90 -21.87
C ARG A 86 1.69 -11.16 -22.81
N ASN A 87 1.13 -10.58 -23.86
CA ASN A 87 1.91 -9.75 -24.79
C ASN A 87 1.85 -8.27 -24.38
N THR A 88 2.94 -7.71 -23.91
CA THR A 88 3.03 -6.31 -23.44
C THR A 88 2.76 -5.26 -24.52
N ARG A 89 2.65 -5.64 -25.78
CA ARG A 89 2.30 -4.74 -26.90
C ARG A 89 0.80 -4.57 -27.09
N ASP A 90 -0.01 -5.40 -26.44
CA ASP A 90 -1.45 -5.28 -26.51
C ASP A 90 -1.92 -4.02 -25.77
N ARG A 91 -3.08 -3.49 -26.16
CA ARG A 91 -3.61 -2.26 -25.56
C ARG A 91 -3.93 -2.42 -24.06
N ALA A 92 -4.40 -3.60 -23.65
CA ALA A 92 -4.73 -3.95 -22.28
C ALA A 92 -4.19 -5.36 -22.00
N PRO A 93 -2.85 -5.52 -21.84
CA PRO A 93 -2.22 -6.83 -21.80
C PRO A 93 -2.70 -7.67 -20.60
N PHE A 94 -3.13 -7.02 -19.53
CA PHE A 94 -3.51 -7.71 -18.29
C PHE A 94 -5.02 -7.74 -18.04
N ALA A 95 -5.84 -7.53 -19.09
CA ALA A 95 -7.28 -7.63 -18.96
C ALA A 95 -7.71 -8.99 -18.38
N GLY A 96 -8.59 -8.93 -17.37
CA GLY A 96 -9.09 -10.09 -16.64
C GLY A 96 -8.20 -10.59 -15.51
N LEU A 97 -7.06 -9.95 -15.23
CA LEU A 97 -6.23 -10.23 -14.08
C LEU A 97 -6.49 -9.22 -12.96
N ARG A 98 -6.58 -9.70 -11.72
CA ARG A 98 -6.79 -8.91 -10.51
C ARG A 98 -5.46 -8.53 -9.87
N LEU A 99 -5.29 -7.26 -9.56
CA LEU A 99 -4.09 -6.76 -8.89
C LEU A 99 -4.48 -6.04 -7.60
N ILE A 100 -3.70 -6.25 -6.54
CA ILE A 100 -3.76 -5.39 -5.36
C ILE A 100 -2.43 -4.67 -5.15
N ASP A 101 -2.52 -3.34 -4.90
CA ASP A 101 -1.41 -2.46 -4.52
C ASP A 101 -1.53 -2.16 -3.02
N VAL A 102 -0.66 -2.78 -2.20
CA VAL A 102 -0.67 -2.67 -0.73
C VAL A 102 0.28 -1.56 -0.30
N GLY A 103 -0.25 -0.54 0.37
CA GLY A 103 0.45 0.71 0.68
C GLY A 103 0.56 1.60 -0.55
N CYS A 104 -0.56 1.79 -1.27
CA CYS A 104 -0.59 2.47 -2.57
C CYS A 104 -0.27 3.97 -2.53
N GLY A 105 -0.26 4.59 -1.34
CA GLY A 105 -0.09 6.03 -1.18
C GLY A 105 -1.07 6.82 -2.04
N GLY A 106 -0.56 7.75 -2.84
CA GLY A 106 -1.36 8.55 -3.79
C GLY A 106 -1.71 7.85 -5.11
N GLY A 107 -1.46 6.53 -5.26
CA GLY A 107 -1.85 5.75 -6.44
C GLY A 107 -0.83 5.74 -7.59
N LEU A 108 0.43 6.08 -7.32
CA LEU A 108 1.49 6.18 -8.35
C LEU A 108 1.74 4.88 -9.13
N LEU A 109 1.48 3.72 -8.53
CA LEU A 109 1.55 2.40 -9.18
C LEU A 109 0.17 1.92 -9.62
N ALA A 110 -0.84 2.10 -8.78
CA ALA A 110 -2.20 1.63 -9.04
C ALA A 110 -2.77 2.15 -10.38
N GLU A 111 -2.59 3.45 -10.67
CA GLU A 111 -3.11 4.04 -11.91
C GLU A 111 -2.46 3.49 -13.19
N PRO A 112 -1.13 3.41 -13.33
CA PRO A 112 -0.51 2.77 -14.49
C PRO A 112 -0.90 1.30 -14.64
N MET A 113 -1.08 0.54 -13.54
CA MET A 113 -1.55 -0.85 -13.60
C MET A 113 -2.97 -0.93 -14.14
N ALA A 114 -3.88 -0.06 -13.71
CA ALA A 114 -5.23 0.02 -14.27
C ALA A 114 -5.21 0.36 -15.77
N ARG A 115 -4.35 1.30 -16.20
CA ARG A 115 -4.17 1.61 -17.63
C ARG A 115 -3.64 0.45 -18.46
N MET A 116 -2.89 -0.48 -17.84
CA MET A 116 -2.45 -1.72 -18.48
C MET A 116 -3.52 -2.83 -18.48
N GLY A 117 -4.71 -2.56 -17.92
CA GLY A 117 -5.88 -3.43 -17.98
C GLY A 117 -6.09 -4.34 -16.78
N PHE A 118 -5.31 -4.22 -15.72
CA PHE A 118 -5.62 -4.92 -14.47
C PHE A 118 -6.92 -4.40 -13.85
N ASP A 119 -7.68 -5.31 -13.23
CA ASP A 119 -8.70 -4.98 -12.23
C ASP A 119 -7.99 -4.67 -10.91
N VAL A 120 -7.89 -3.36 -10.56
CA VAL A 120 -7.02 -2.89 -9.48
C VAL A 120 -7.81 -2.60 -8.21
N THR A 121 -7.42 -3.27 -7.13
CA THR A 121 -7.69 -2.85 -5.75
C THR A 121 -6.43 -2.17 -5.22
N ALA A 122 -6.58 -1.03 -4.54
CA ALA A 122 -5.45 -0.31 -3.96
C ALA A 122 -5.78 0.11 -2.52
N ILE A 123 -4.91 -0.26 -1.59
CA ILE A 123 -5.13 0.00 -0.17
C ILE A 123 -3.97 0.78 0.45
N ASP A 124 -4.32 1.63 1.39
CA ASP A 124 -3.38 2.35 2.25
C ASP A 124 -4.00 2.52 3.64
N ALA A 125 -3.20 2.49 4.69
CA ALA A 125 -3.69 2.71 6.05
C ALA A 125 -4.15 4.15 6.29
N SER A 126 -3.66 5.11 5.48
CA SER A 126 -4.03 6.52 5.52
C SER A 126 -5.26 6.81 4.66
N SER A 127 -6.32 7.30 5.28
CA SER A 127 -7.52 7.81 4.58
C SER A 127 -7.22 9.03 3.71
N GLU A 128 -6.25 9.85 4.11
CA GLU A 128 -5.80 11.04 3.40
C GLU A 128 -5.09 10.66 2.09
N ASN A 129 -4.23 9.65 2.12
CA ASN A 129 -3.58 9.10 0.92
C ASN A 129 -4.62 8.56 -0.06
N ILE A 130 -5.59 7.78 0.44
CA ILE A 130 -6.71 7.26 -0.37
C ILE A 130 -7.56 8.38 -0.95
N GLY A 131 -7.83 9.43 -0.19
CA GLY A 131 -8.52 10.63 -0.67
C GLY A 131 -7.80 11.29 -1.85
N THR A 132 -6.48 11.45 -1.74
CA THR A 132 -5.63 12.01 -2.81
C THR A 132 -5.60 11.10 -4.03
N ALA A 133 -5.44 9.79 -3.85
CA ALA A 133 -5.43 8.82 -4.93
C ALA A 133 -6.74 8.83 -5.74
N ARG A 134 -7.89 8.82 -5.06
CA ARG A 134 -9.21 8.93 -5.70
C ARG A 134 -9.38 10.24 -6.48
N ALA A 135 -9.04 11.36 -5.84
CA ALA A 135 -9.17 12.68 -6.47
C ALA A 135 -8.31 12.83 -7.74
N HIS A 136 -7.18 12.10 -7.82
CA HIS A 136 -6.33 12.11 -9.01
C HIS A 136 -6.83 11.13 -10.09
N ALA A 137 -7.33 9.96 -9.72
CA ALA A 137 -7.78 8.93 -10.66
C ALA A 137 -9.15 9.25 -11.31
N GLU A 138 -10.08 9.84 -10.55
CA GLU A 138 -11.46 10.11 -10.98
C GLU A 138 -11.55 10.97 -12.27
N PRO A 139 -10.86 12.13 -12.39
CA PRO A 139 -10.90 12.93 -13.62
C PRO A 139 -10.32 12.21 -14.84
N GLN A 140 -9.54 11.17 -14.64
CA GLN A 140 -8.90 10.37 -15.69
C GLN A 140 -9.75 9.15 -16.09
N GLY A 141 -10.91 8.95 -15.45
CA GLY A 141 -11.83 7.86 -15.75
C GLY A 141 -11.25 6.48 -15.41
N LEU A 142 -10.34 6.40 -14.42
CA LEU A 142 -9.77 5.13 -13.98
C LEU A 142 -10.67 4.48 -12.94
N ASP A 143 -11.06 3.23 -13.20
CA ASP A 143 -11.83 2.41 -12.25
C ASP A 143 -10.83 1.63 -11.37
N ILE A 144 -10.60 2.14 -10.16
CA ILE A 144 -9.70 1.57 -9.16
C ILE A 144 -10.43 1.50 -7.82
N ALA A 145 -10.48 0.32 -7.22
CA ALA A 145 -11.09 0.12 -5.92
C ALA A 145 -10.15 0.58 -4.79
N TYR A 146 -10.11 1.88 -4.53
CA TYR A 146 -9.32 2.46 -3.43
C TYR A 146 -10.00 2.26 -2.08
N ARG A 147 -9.25 1.79 -1.05
CA ARG A 147 -9.77 1.56 0.30
C ARG A 147 -8.75 1.99 1.36
N ALA A 148 -9.21 2.74 2.37
CA ALA A 148 -8.44 2.95 3.60
C ALA A 148 -8.55 1.68 4.46
N ALA A 149 -7.51 0.85 4.41
CA ALA A 149 -7.48 -0.45 5.09
C ALA A 149 -6.04 -0.97 5.20
N THR A 150 -5.80 -1.88 6.14
CA THR A 150 -4.57 -2.68 6.21
C THR A 150 -4.73 -4.00 5.45
N VAL A 151 -3.61 -4.66 5.14
CA VAL A 151 -3.64 -5.95 4.44
C VAL A 151 -4.27 -7.04 5.32
N GLU A 152 -4.08 -6.98 6.63
CA GLU A 152 -4.67 -7.93 7.59
C GLU A 152 -6.20 -7.79 7.65
N GLN A 153 -6.71 -6.56 7.55
CA GLN A 153 -8.16 -6.35 7.47
C GLN A 153 -8.75 -6.98 6.21
N LEU A 154 -8.10 -6.82 5.05
CA LEU A 154 -8.54 -7.46 3.82
C LEU A 154 -8.47 -8.99 3.89
N GLU A 155 -7.39 -9.54 4.48
CA GLU A 155 -7.28 -10.98 4.72
C GLU A 155 -8.44 -11.48 5.59
N ALA A 156 -8.74 -10.81 6.70
CA ALA A 156 -9.81 -11.17 7.62
C ALA A 156 -11.22 -11.07 6.98
N GLU A 157 -11.42 -10.13 6.05
CA GLU A 157 -12.64 -10.00 5.26
C GLU A 157 -12.79 -11.08 4.17
N GLY A 158 -11.74 -11.87 3.92
CA GLY A 158 -11.70 -12.84 2.82
C GLY A 158 -11.60 -12.18 1.45
N ALA A 159 -11.06 -10.96 1.38
CA ALA A 159 -10.79 -10.30 0.12
C ALA A 159 -9.73 -11.07 -0.69
N GLY A 160 -9.88 -11.09 -1.99
CA GLY A 160 -8.99 -11.85 -2.87
C GLY A 160 -9.63 -13.14 -3.40
N PRO A 161 -8.84 -14.08 -3.91
CA PRO A 161 -7.41 -13.95 -4.17
C PRO A 161 -7.11 -12.99 -5.33
N PHE A 162 -5.84 -12.53 -5.42
CA PHE A 162 -5.34 -11.65 -6.48
C PHE A 162 -4.26 -12.36 -7.30
N ASP A 163 -4.25 -12.14 -8.62
CA ASP A 163 -3.22 -12.67 -9.50
C ASP A 163 -1.86 -12.01 -9.23
N VAL A 164 -1.87 -10.69 -8.95
CA VAL A 164 -0.68 -9.93 -8.60
C VAL A 164 -0.91 -9.18 -7.30
N VAL A 165 -0.02 -9.37 -6.34
CA VAL A 165 0.06 -8.58 -5.10
C VAL A 165 1.33 -7.74 -5.15
N LEU A 166 1.19 -6.42 -5.01
CA LEU A 166 2.31 -5.49 -4.95
C LEU A 166 2.45 -4.92 -3.54
N THR A 167 3.69 -4.80 -3.07
CA THR A 167 4.05 -4.00 -1.90
C THR A 167 5.41 -3.35 -2.16
N MET A 168 5.39 -2.04 -2.41
CA MET A 168 6.54 -1.28 -2.89
C MET A 168 6.91 -0.16 -1.91
N GLU A 169 8.06 -0.29 -1.24
CA GLU A 169 8.55 0.64 -0.21
C GLU A 169 7.57 0.78 0.98
N VAL A 170 7.06 -0.35 1.47
CA VAL A 170 6.09 -0.40 2.58
C VAL A 170 6.64 -1.20 3.74
N ILE A 171 7.25 -2.36 3.47
CA ILE A 171 7.64 -3.33 4.50
C ILE A 171 8.63 -2.75 5.53
N GLU A 172 9.44 -1.76 5.17
CA GLU A 172 10.33 -1.03 6.08
C GLU A 172 9.62 -0.05 7.02
N HIS A 173 8.32 0.19 6.80
CA HIS A 173 7.48 1.12 7.56
C HIS A 173 6.44 0.40 8.43
N VAL A 174 6.47 -0.93 8.48
CA VAL A 174 5.55 -1.70 9.32
C VAL A 174 6.21 -2.13 10.64
N ALA A 175 5.42 -2.22 11.69
CA ALA A 175 5.89 -2.64 13.01
C ALA A 175 6.19 -4.15 13.07
N ASP A 176 5.46 -4.97 12.31
CA ASP A 176 5.67 -6.43 12.21
C ASP A 176 5.78 -6.87 10.75
N PRO A 177 7.01 -6.84 10.16
CA PRO A 177 7.24 -7.25 8.79
C PRO A 177 6.87 -8.71 8.49
N GLU A 178 6.97 -9.61 9.48
CA GLU A 178 6.63 -11.02 9.29
C GLU A 178 5.11 -11.23 9.16
N ALA A 179 4.33 -10.59 10.02
CA ALA A 179 2.87 -10.61 9.94
C ALA A 179 2.39 -10.00 8.62
N PHE A 180 2.96 -8.85 8.25
CA PHE A 180 2.65 -8.13 7.02
C PHE A 180 2.89 -8.99 5.77
N ILE A 181 4.10 -9.57 5.62
CA ILE A 181 4.46 -10.35 4.44
C ILE A 181 3.63 -11.65 4.34
N ARG A 182 3.27 -12.24 5.49
CA ARG A 182 2.38 -13.39 5.58
C ARG A 182 0.99 -13.05 5.03
N SER A 183 0.39 -11.94 5.46
CA SER A 183 -0.92 -11.50 4.97
C SER A 183 -0.88 -11.18 3.48
N CYS A 184 0.17 -10.49 2.99
CA CYS A 184 0.38 -10.29 1.56
C CYS A 184 0.44 -11.62 0.78
N SER A 185 1.19 -12.60 1.29
CA SER A 185 1.34 -13.91 0.62
C SER A 185 0.03 -14.68 0.52
N ARG A 186 -0.84 -14.59 1.54
CA ARG A 186 -2.14 -15.28 1.57
C ARG A 186 -3.15 -14.71 0.60
N LEU A 187 -3.01 -13.45 0.22
CA LEU A 187 -3.84 -12.82 -0.81
C LEU A 187 -3.48 -13.26 -2.24
N VAL A 188 -2.34 -13.95 -2.44
CA VAL A 188 -1.91 -14.41 -3.77
C VAL A 188 -2.76 -15.58 -4.23
N ALA A 189 -3.31 -15.50 -5.45
CA ALA A 189 -4.04 -16.58 -6.09
C ALA A 189 -3.13 -17.79 -6.40
N PRO A 190 -3.66 -19.02 -6.48
CA PRO A 190 -2.96 -20.10 -7.17
C PRO A 190 -2.58 -19.67 -8.59
N GLY A 191 -1.33 -19.89 -8.99
CA GLY A 191 -0.79 -19.35 -10.24
C GLY A 191 -0.39 -17.87 -10.19
N GLY A 192 -0.63 -17.18 -9.09
CA GLY A 192 -0.32 -15.75 -8.90
C GLY A 192 1.10 -15.46 -8.42
N MET A 193 1.35 -14.18 -8.14
CA MET A 193 2.64 -13.71 -7.62
C MET A 193 2.50 -12.50 -6.68
N LEU A 194 3.44 -12.43 -5.73
CA LEU A 194 3.70 -11.27 -4.88
C LEU A 194 5.03 -10.64 -5.31
N ILE A 195 5.06 -9.32 -5.46
CA ILE A 195 6.31 -8.57 -5.66
C ILE A 195 6.49 -7.64 -4.46
N VAL A 196 7.64 -7.80 -3.78
CA VAL A 196 8.05 -6.97 -2.65
C VAL A 196 9.23 -6.13 -3.08
N ALA A 197 9.18 -4.81 -2.89
CA ALA A 197 10.32 -3.92 -3.07
C ALA A 197 10.62 -3.14 -1.80
N THR A 198 11.90 -2.97 -1.47
CA THR A 198 12.35 -2.23 -0.29
C THR A 198 13.80 -1.79 -0.40
N LEU A 199 14.23 -0.94 0.54
CA LEU A 199 15.61 -0.55 0.72
C LEU A 199 16.42 -1.64 1.44
N ASN A 200 17.68 -1.82 1.02
CA ASN A 200 18.55 -2.83 1.61
C ASN A 200 19.34 -2.27 2.82
N ARG A 201 19.39 -3.04 3.91
CA ARG A 201 20.18 -2.71 5.11
C ARG A 201 21.69 -2.97 4.89
N THR A 202 22.31 -2.13 4.07
CA THR A 202 23.75 -2.13 3.78
C THR A 202 24.35 -0.76 4.08
N LEU A 203 25.68 -0.67 4.19
CA LEU A 203 26.37 0.63 4.29
C LEU A 203 26.11 1.50 3.04
N LYS A 204 26.02 0.89 1.87
CA LYS A 204 25.68 1.58 0.62
C LYS A 204 24.24 2.11 0.66
N GLY A 205 23.28 1.32 1.14
CA GLY A 205 21.89 1.73 1.37
C GLY A 205 21.79 2.87 2.38
N LEU A 206 22.57 2.83 3.47
CA LEU A 206 22.65 3.92 4.42
C LEU A 206 23.19 5.21 3.80
N LEU A 207 24.33 5.14 3.09
CA LEU A 207 25.00 6.31 2.53
C LEU A 207 24.28 6.91 1.33
N LEU A 208 23.76 6.09 0.43
CA LEU A 208 23.12 6.54 -0.80
C LEU A 208 21.59 6.54 -0.71
N GLY A 209 21.00 5.54 -0.04
CA GLY A 209 19.56 5.45 0.10
C GLY A 209 18.99 6.45 1.12
N LYS A 210 19.69 6.63 2.26
CA LYS A 210 19.26 7.53 3.32
C LYS A 210 20.00 8.87 3.26
N PHE A 211 21.32 8.87 3.47
CA PHE A 211 22.08 10.11 3.67
C PHE A 211 22.07 10.99 2.42
N ALA A 212 22.31 10.42 1.23
CA ALA A 212 22.30 11.21 0.00
C ALA A 212 20.90 11.72 -0.34
N ALA A 213 19.85 10.89 -0.17
CA ALA A 213 18.49 11.29 -0.45
C ALA A 213 17.96 12.36 0.52
N GLU A 214 18.24 12.21 1.82
CA GLU A 214 17.73 13.12 2.85
C GLU A 214 18.56 14.40 2.99
N TYR A 215 19.89 14.30 2.98
CA TYR A 215 20.78 15.42 3.37
C TYR A 215 21.51 16.10 2.21
N VAL A 216 21.85 15.35 1.16
CA VAL A 216 22.63 15.90 0.04
C VAL A 216 21.72 16.36 -1.10
N LEU A 217 20.75 15.55 -1.47
CA LEU A 217 19.85 15.81 -2.60
C LEU A 217 18.53 16.43 -2.17
N GLY A 218 18.20 16.37 -0.86
CA GLY A 218 16.94 16.89 -0.32
C GLY A 218 15.70 16.25 -0.98
N TRP A 219 15.83 15.01 -1.45
CA TRP A 219 14.75 14.32 -2.15
C TRP A 219 13.63 13.88 -1.21
N VAL A 220 13.99 13.58 0.05
CA VAL A 220 13.04 13.23 1.12
C VAL A 220 13.38 14.00 2.38
N PRO A 221 12.42 14.32 3.27
CA PRO A 221 12.68 14.97 4.54
C PRO A 221 13.65 14.15 5.40
N ALA A 222 14.53 14.84 6.15
CA ALA A 222 15.44 14.19 7.08
C ALA A 222 14.68 13.39 8.15
N GLY A 223 15.10 12.15 8.40
CA GLY A 223 14.44 11.24 9.34
C GLY A 223 13.29 10.43 8.76
N THR A 224 13.06 10.49 7.44
CA THR A 224 12.01 9.69 6.78
C THR A 224 12.25 8.19 6.92
N HIS A 225 13.52 7.75 6.93
CA HIS A 225 13.85 6.33 7.05
C HIS A 225 14.74 6.06 8.25
N ASP A 226 14.32 5.12 9.10
CA ASP A 226 15.24 4.49 10.06
C ASP A 226 15.95 3.32 9.37
N TRP A 227 17.27 3.44 9.14
CA TRP A 227 18.09 2.40 8.53
C TRP A 227 17.98 1.04 9.24
N ARG A 228 17.65 1.04 10.54
CA ARG A 228 17.49 -0.20 11.32
C ARG A 228 16.28 -1.00 10.88
N GLN A 229 15.27 -0.34 10.29
CA GLN A 229 14.07 -0.94 9.77
C GLN A 229 14.24 -1.51 8.35
N PHE A 230 15.32 -1.14 7.64
CA PHE A 230 15.61 -1.73 6.33
C PHE A 230 15.85 -3.23 6.46
N LEU A 231 15.39 -3.99 5.49
CA LEU A 231 15.45 -5.43 5.49
C LEU A 231 16.49 -5.95 4.49
N LYS A 232 17.20 -7.02 4.86
CA LYS A 232 18.09 -7.71 3.94
C LYS A 232 17.29 -8.73 3.11
N PRO A 233 17.74 -9.04 1.88
CA PRO A 233 17.07 -10.04 1.03
C PRO A 233 16.84 -11.39 1.73
N ASP A 234 17.82 -11.85 2.53
CA ASP A 234 17.71 -13.12 3.24
C ASP A 234 16.65 -13.09 4.35
N GLU A 235 16.39 -11.93 4.96
CA GLU A 235 15.34 -11.78 5.96
C GLU A 235 13.95 -11.91 5.32
N ILE A 236 13.71 -11.25 4.17
CA ILE A 236 12.47 -11.42 3.42
C ILE A 236 12.33 -12.85 2.89
N ARG A 237 13.42 -13.45 2.38
CA ARG A 237 13.40 -14.86 1.95
C ARG A 237 13.03 -15.80 3.08
N LEU A 238 13.56 -15.58 4.28
CA LEU A 238 13.24 -16.37 5.46
C LEU A 238 11.76 -16.24 5.86
N MET A 239 11.20 -15.02 5.84
CA MET A 239 9.77 -14.80 6.12
C MET A 239 8.90 -15.53 5.09
N LEU A 240 9.19 -15.35 3.80
CA LEU A 240 8.45 -15.96 2.69
C LEU A 240 8.59 -17.49 2.65
N SER A 241 9.70 -18.07 3.16
CA SER A 241 9.89 -19.53 3.21
C SER A 241 8.92 -20.24 4.15
N LYS A 242 8.23 -19.50 5.02
CA LYS A 242 7.19 -20.03 5.91
C LYS A 242 5.82 -20.13 5.21
N GLU A 243 5.68 -19.57 4.04
CA GLU A 243 4.45 -19.55 3.24
C GLU A 243 4.58 -20.50 2.02
N PRO A 244 3.48 -21.01 1.45
CA PRO A 244 3.51 -21.93 0.32
C PRO A 244 3.80 -21.21 -1.01
N VAL A 245 4.97 -20.57 -1.10
CA VAL A 245 5.42 -19.80 -2.27
C VAL A 245 6.88 -20.11 -2.63
N ALA A 246 7.20 -20.08 -3.92
CA ALA A 246 8.56 -20.14 -4.43
C ALA A 246 9.13 -18.74 -4.57
N VAL A 247 10.35 -18.51 -4.03
CA VAL A 247 10.94 -17.15 -3.96
C VAL A 247 12.10 -17.02 -4.93
N THR A 248 12.06 -15.97 -5.77
CA THR A 248 13.13 -15.59 -6.71
C THR A 248 13.62 -14.16 -6.43
N GLY A 249 14.82 -13.84 -6.90
CA GLY A 249 15.52 -12.60 -6.60
C GLY A 249 16.62 -12.81 -5.55
N PRO A 250 17.25 -11.73 -5.04
CA PRO A 250 16.86 -10.32 -5.22
C PRO A 250 17.23 -9.77 -6.60
N PHE A 251 16.42 -8.80 -7.09
CA PHE A 251 16.64 -8.01 -8.29
C PHE A 251 16.85 -6.55 -7.89
N GLY A 252 18.00 -5.98 -8.21
CA GLY A 252 18.28 -4.57 -7.91
C GLY A 252 17.74 -3.62 -8.99
N LEU A 253 17.58 -2.35 -8.62
CA LEU A 253 17.43 -1.26 -9.59
C LEU A 253 18.56 -0.26 -9.38
N ALA A 254 19.32 0.03 -10.44
CA ALA A 254 20.43 0.96 -10.41
C ALA A 254 20.19 2.16 -11.33
N LEU A 255 20.65 3.33 -10.88
CA LEU A 255 20.65 4.55 -11.66
C LEU A 255 21.88 4.58 -12.57
N ASN A 256 21.66 4.66 -13.88
CA ASN A 256 22.73 4.99 -14.82
C ASN A 256 23.00 6.50 -14.75
N ALA A 257 24.14 6.89 -14.16
CA ALA A 257 24.48 8.29 -13.94
C ALA A 257 24.64 9.10 -15.22
N LEU A 258 24.94 8.45 -16.36
CA LEU A 258 25.13 9.14 -17.65
C LEU A 258 23.79 9.46 -18.32
N THR A 259 22.80 8.57 -18.19
CA THR A 259 21.50 8.72 -18.85
C THR A 259 20.40 9.23 -17.89
N GLY A 260 20.64 9.20 -16.60
CA GLY A 260 19.63 9.49 -15.57
C GLY A 260 18.49 8.45 -15.49
N ARG A 261 18.65 7.30 -16.12
CA ARG A 261 17.65 6.24 -16.16
C ARG A 261 17.94 5.15 -15.16
N TRP A 262 16.89 4.67 -14.50
CA TRP A 262 16.93 3.47 -13.68
C TRP A 262 16.71 2.23 -14.55
N SER A 263 17.39 1.14 -14.24
CA SER A 263 17.21 -0.16 -14.90
C SER A 263 17.50 -1.31 -13.94
N GLU A 264 17.00 -2.49 -14.26
CA GLU A 264 17.32 -3.72 -13.53
C GLU A 264 18.83 -3.96 -13.50
N SER A 265 19.33 -4.43 -12.36
CA SER A 265 20.75 -4.61 -12.06
C SER A 265 20.96 -5.73 -11.06
N ASP A 266 22.12 -6.39 -11.12
CA ASP A 266 22.56 -7.33 -10.07
C ASP A 266 23.03 -6.63 -8.80
N ASP A 267 23.20 -5.29 -8.85
CA ASP A 267 23.57 -4.49 -7.68
C ASP A 267 22.35 -4.23 -6.79
N VAL A 268 22.24 -5.01 -5.74
CA VAL A 268 21.20 -4.91 -4.72
C VAL A 268 21.61 -4.06 -3.52
N GLY A 269 22.71 -3.34 -3.60
CA GLY A 269 23.32 -2.64 -2.47
C GLY A 269 22.50 -1.49 -1.91
N ILE A 270 21.50 -0.93 -2.64
CA ILE A 270 20.66 0.18 -2.18
C ILE A 270 19.23 -0.28 -2.00
N ASN A 271 18.65 -0.87 -3.03
CA ASN A 271 17.27 -1.35 -3.10
C ASN A 271 17.22 -2.69 -3.82
N TYR A 272 16.14 -3.41 -3.62
CA TYR A 272 15.91 -4.67 -4.34
C TYR A 272 14.43 -5.02 -4.39
N MET A 273 14.10 -5.92 -5.30
CA MET A 273 12.79 -6.55 -5.40
C MET A 273 12.92 -8.07 -5.24
N MET A 274 11.93 -8.67 -4.60
CA MET A 274 11.76 -10.13 -4.48
C MET A 274 10.44 -10.52 -5.12
N ILE A 275 10.38 -11.68 -5.74
CA ILE A 275 9.15 -12.25 -6.29
C ILE A 275 8.87 -13.55 -5.55
N ALA A 276 7.65 -13.70 -5.06
CA ALA A 276 7.14 -14.94 -4.52
C ALA A 276 5.97 -15.43 -5.39
N THR A 277 6.06 -16.64 -5.91
CA THR A 277 5.03 -17.24 -6.77
C THR A 277 4.33 -18.37 -6.03
N ARG A 278 3.02 -18.43 -6.16
CA ARG A 278 2.18 -19.50 -5.62
C ARG A 278 1.75 -20.42 -6.77
N ASP A 279 2.08 -21.71 -6.64
CA ASP A 279 1.67 -22.73 -7.62
C ASP A 279 0.26 -23.27 -7.36
#